data_e8ec902d0cca3dbbabe4702e450c2a58
#
_entry.id   e8ec902d0cca3dbbabe4702e450c2a58
#
_cell.length_a   1.000
_cell.length_b   1.000
_cell.length_c   1.000
_cell.angle_alpha   90.00
_cell.angle_beta   90.00
_cell.angle_gamma   90.00
#
_symmetry.space_group_name_H-M   'P 1'
#
loop_
_entity.id
_entity.type
_entity.pdbx_description
1 polymer ?
#
loop_
_entity_poly.entity_id
_entity_poly.type
_entity_poly.pdbx_seq_one_letter_code
_entity_poly.pdbx_strand_id
1 'polypeptide(L)'
;MFLSLAVALFALSLLTWVKAWNTVVWKAAIVAGEFGHYLGLVTLVLVCVIVAYGAVMVGEDQPYWRPAGIAVVLALAATGFFLSPVAFAMRVGQGLPAKLQSAFDTKPSSSRVVDLRRLWVPLPAVQPVRVKTHTFTPIDWPEALKLDFYATEQPGAPVVVVVHGGGWDSGDREQLTEFNHWLAGEGYNVAAISYRLAPKYPWPAQREDTLLAIDWLKANASELHIDATRLVLMGRSAGAQIASAVAYGAPDPAVRGLVGLYGAYDMNFVWSISRPDDVLNSTKLMNQYLDGAPTPANQTAYDSASAQGMVRSGQTPPTLLMHGTVDSLCWVKHSQRLAERLDAAGVPHVYVELPWAVHAFDYNLTAPGGQLTAYAVREFLATVCRR
;
A
#
# COMPACT_ATOMS: atom_id res chain seq x y z
N MET A 1 23.68 -19.22 24.14
CA MET A 1 22.33 -19.38 23.59
C MET A 1 21.50 -18.10 23.73
N PHE A 2 21.14 -17.61 24.92
CA PHE A 2 20.31 -16.42 25.10
C PHE A 2 20.86 -15.15 24.43
N LEU A 3 22.17 -14.90 24.55
CA LEU A 3 22.79 -13.72 23.93
C LEU A 3 22.68 -13.76 22.40
N SER A 4 22.94 -14.94 21.78
CA SER A 4 22.82 -15.06 20.31
C SER A 4 21.40 -14.82 19.82
N LEU A 5 20.39 -15.33 20.53
CA LEU A 5 18.98 -15.10 20.21
C LEU A 5 18.60 -13.62 20.40
N ALA A 6 19.03 -12.98 21.50
CA ALA A 6 18.78 -11.56 21.75
C ALA A 6 19.42 -10.67 20.67
N VAL A 7 20.64 -10.98 20.23
CA VAL A 7 21.32 -10.28 19.11
C VAL A 7 20.53 -10.42 17.81
N ALA A 8 20.07 -11.65 17.48
CA ALA A 8 19.31 -11.88 16.25
C ALA A 8 17.97 -11.14 16.26
N LEU A 9 17.23 -11.18 17.36
CA LEU A 9 15.97 -10.45 17.51
C LEU A 9 16.17 -8.92 17.50
N PHE A 10 17.24 -8.44 18.14
CA PHE A 10 17.59 -7.02 18.07
C PHE A 10 17.93 -6.58 16.64
N ALA A 11 18.75 -7.33 15.92
CA ALA A 11 19.07 -7.03 14.53
C ALA A 11 17.80 -7.02 13.64
N LEU A 12 16.89 -7.98 13.83
CA LEU A 12 15.61 -8.02 13.12
C LEU A 12 14.74 -6.81 13.46
N SER A 13 14.70 -6.39 14.72
CA SER A 13 13.87 -5.25 15.16
C SER A 13 14.31 -3.91 14.55
N LEU A 14 15.58 -3.75 14.21
CA LEU A 14 16.10 -2.56 13.55
C LEU A 14 15.49 -2.34 12.15
N LEU A 15 14.95 -3.39 11.52
CA LEU A 15 14.29 -3.30 10.21
C LEU A 15 12.99 -2.48 10.24
N THR A 16 12.46 -2.15 11.41
CA THR A 16 11.36 -1.18 11.54
C THR A 16 11.81 0.27 11.33
N TRP A 17 13.12 0.54 11.25
CA TRP A 17 13.71 1.88 11.12
C TRP A 17 14.72 2.01 9.98
N VAL A 18 15.18 0.89 9.42
CA VAL A 18 16.22 0.86 8.41
C VAL A 18 15.66 0.35 7.09
N LYS A 19 16.03 1.02 6.01
CA LYS A 19 15.65 0.60 4.64
C LYS A 19 16.28 -0.75 4.29
N ALA A 20 15.48 -1.63 3.74
CA ALA A 20 15.93 -2.91 3.23
C ALA A 20 16.84 -2.72 1.99
N TRP A 21 17.89 -3.55 1.88
CA TRP A 21 18.86 -3.50 0.78
C TRP A 21 18.74 -4.66 -0.21
N ASN A 22 17.86 -5.61 0.06
CA ASN A 22 17.50 -6.70 -0.84
C ASN A 22 16.09 -7.23 -0.52
N THR A 23 15.55 -8.08 -1.39
CA THR A 23 14.20 -8.63 -1.27
C THR A 23 13.99 -9.47 -0.02
N VAL A 24 15.00 -10.22 0.46
CA VAL A 24 14.89 -11.03 1.67
C VAL A 24 14.74 -10.14 2.90
N VAL A 25 15.59 -9.12 2.99
CA VAL A 25 15.53 -8.12 4.08
C VAL A 25 14.24 -7.32 4.03
N TRP A 26 13.75 -6.98 2.84
CA TRP A 26 12.44 -6.34 2.69
C TRP A 26 11.29 -7.19 3.23
N LYS A 27 11.26 -8.49 2.91
CA LYS A 27 10.26 -9.42 3.48
C LYS A 27 10.36 -9.51 5.00
N ALA A 28 11.58 -9.56 5.54
CA ALA A 28 11.81 -9.53 6.99
C ALA A 28 11.37 -8.21 7.63
N ALA A 29 11.54 -7.07 6.93
CA ALA A 29 11.08 -5.77 7.39
C ALA A 29 9.55 -5.65 7.44
N ILE A 30 8.83 -6.27 6.48
CA ILE A 30 7.36 -6.39 6.57
C ILE A 30 6.97 -7.13 7.85
N VAL A 31 7.61 -8.26 8.13
CA VAL A 31 7.34 -9.05 9.36
C VAL A 31 7.65 -8.22 10.61
N ALA A 32 8.79 -7.55 10.64
CA ALA A 32 9.16 -6.70 11.78
C ALA A 32 8.20 -5.52 11.98
N GLY A 33 7.71 -4.91 10.90
CA GLY A 33 6.81 -3.74 10.94
C GLY A 33 5.36 -4.10 11.24
N GLU A 34 4.81 -5.06 10.50
CA GLU A 34 3.38 -5.36 10.56
C GLU A 34 3.03 -6.45 11.59
N PHE A 35 3.97 -7.34 11.93
CA PHE A 35 3.81 -8.37 12.95
C PHE A 35 4.73 -8.15 14.17
N GLY A 36 5.34 -6.98 14.28
CA GLY A 36 6.28 -6.64 15.34
C GLY A 36 5.72 -6.80 16.76
N HIS A 37 4.43 -6.59 16.97
CA HIS A 37 3.78 -6.77 18.27
C HIS A 37 3.86 -8.23 18.78
N TYR A 38 3.79 -9.24 17.91
CA TYR A 38 4.04 -10.64 18.29
C TYR A 38 5.51 -10.87 18.65
N LEU A 39 6.44 -10.31 17.85
CA LEU A 39 7.87 -10.42 18.10
C LEU A 39 8.27 -9.67 19.38
N GLY A 40 7.63 -8.55 19.66
CA GLY A 40 7.79 -7.82 20.91
C GLY A 40 7.37 -8.64 22.14
N LEU A 41 6.29 -9.40 22.03
CA LEU A 41 5.88 -10.34 23.08
C LEU A 41 6.92 -11.46 23.26
N VAL A 42 7.42 -12.03 22.16
CA VAL A 42 8.47 -13.06 22.20
C VAL A 42 9.75 -12.54 22.89
N THR A 43 10.18 -11.32 22.56
CA THR A 43 11.35 -10.71 23.23
C THR A 43 11.12 -10.43 24.70
N LEU A 44 9.92 -10.03 25.09
CA LEU A 44 9.56 -9.83 26.49
C LEU A 44 9.57 -11.15 27.28
N VAL A 45 9.03 -12.23 26.71
CA VAL A 45 9.10 -13.57 27.29
C VAL A 45 10.56 -14.01 27.44
N LEU A 46 11.41 -13.75 26.44
CA LEU A 46 12.85 -14.04 26.53
C LEU A 46 13.51 -13.32 27.71
N VAL A 47 13.17 -12.06 27.94
CA VAL A 47 13.65 -11.31 29.11
C VAL A 47 13.25 -12.01 30.41
N CYS A 48 11.99 -12.38 30.57
CA CYS A 48 11.48 -13.08 31.74
C CYS A 48 12.23 -14.41 31.98
N VAL A 49 12.46 -15.19 30.89
CA VAL A 49 13.21 -16.45 30.98
C VAL A 49 14.66 -16.23 31.41
N ILE A 50 15.35 -15.23 30.86
CA ILE A 50 16.74 -14.93 31.23
C ILE A 50 16.83 -14.53 32.71
N VAL A 51 15.92 -13.67 33.17
CA VAL A 51 15.88 -13.21 34.57
C VAL A 51 15.56 -14.36 35.51
N ALA A 52 14.56 -15.19 35.20
CA ALA A 52 14.22 -16.37 36.02
C ALA A 52 15.38 -17.38 36.11
N TYR A 53 16.03 -17.66 34.98
CA TYR A 53 17.21 -18.53 34.95
C TYR A 53 18.36 -17.97 35.77
N GLY A 54 18.63 -16.67 35.62
CA GLY A 54 19.65 -15.96 36.46
C GLY A 54 19.35 -16.06 37.94
N ALA A 55 18.09 -15.91 38.36
CA ALA A 55 17.68 -16.01 39.76
C ALA A 55 17.89 -17.43 40.34
N VAL A 56 17.73 -18.47 39.52
CA VAL A 56 17.99 -19.88 39.95
C VAL A 56 19.50 -20.15 40.08
N MET A 57 20.31 -19.52 39.22
CA MET A 57 21.77 -19.72 39.19
C MET A 57 22.57 -18.82 40.18
N VAL A 58 21.89 -18.03 40.99
CA VAL A 58 22.50 -17.20 42.06
C VAL A 58 23.10 -18.14 43.12
N GLY A 59 24.44 -18.22 43.18
CA GLY A 59 25.19 -19.08 44.09
C GLY A 59 26.23 -19.97 43.44
N GLU A 60 26.23 -20.09 42.11
CA GLU A 60 27.31 -20.69 41.35
C GLU A 60 28.29 -19.61 40.87
N ASP A 61 29.61 -19.81 41.11
CA ASP A 61 30.69 -18.94 40.62
C ASP A 61 30.83 -19.00 39.09
N GLN A 62 29.79 -18.54 38.40
CA GLN A 62 29.75 -18.57 36.91
C GLN A 62 29.87 -17.15 36.34
N PRO A 63 30.69 -16.92 35.30
CA PRO A 63 30.81 -15.65 34.61
C PRO A 63 29.56 -15.36 33.71
N TYR A 64 28.43 -15.98 34.03
CA TYR A 64 27.17 -15.99 33.26
C TYR A 64 26.45 -14.63 33.28
N TRP A 65 26.58 -13.86 34.37
CA TRP A 65 25.77 -12.64 34.55
C TRP A 65 26.03 -11.52 33.53
N ARG A 66 27.27 -11.39 33.03
CA ARG A 66 27.57 -10.37 31.99
C ARG A 66 26.88 -10.64 30.67
N PRO A 67 27.01 -11.80 30.02
CA PRO A 67 26.28 -12.11 28.78
C PRO A 67 24.77 -12.14 28.99
N ALA A 68 24.27 -12.52 30.17
CA ALA A 68 22.83 -12.47 30.47
C ALA A 68 22.32 -11.03 30.57
N GLY A 69 23.06 -10.13 31.24
CA GLY A 69 22.72 -8.70 31.33
C GLY A 69 22.68 -8.04 29.96
N ILE A 70 23.69 -8.30 29.11
CA ILE A 70 23.68 -7.82 27.70
C ILE A 70 22.47 -8.35 26.95
N ALA A 71 22.16 -9.64 27.08
CA ALA A 71 21.00 -10.25 26.40
C ALA A 71 19.67 -9.62 26.82
N VAL A 72 19.50 -9.31 28.12
CA VAL A 72 18.32 -8.58 28.64
C VAL A 72 18.20 -7.19 28.01
N VAL A 73 19.31 -6.42 28.01
CA VAL A 73 19.30 -5.07 27.43
C VAL A 73 18.94 -5.11 25.95
N LEU A 74 19.53 -6.03 25.16
CA LEU A 74 19.23 -6.18 23.74
C LEU A 74 17.78 -6.62 23.51
N ALA A 75 17.26 -7.56 24.32
CA ALA A 75 15.89 -8.03 24.19
C ALA A 75 14.87 -6.93 24.55
N LEU A 76 15.13 -6.12 25.58
CA LEU A 76 14.30 -4.96 25.92
C LEU A 76 14.33 -3.89 24.83
N ALA A 77 15.49 -3.61 24.25
CA ALA A 77 15.62 -2.70 23.13
C ALA A 77 14.85 -3.24 21.90
N ALA A 78 14.99 -4.53 21.58
CA ALA A 78 14.23 -5.18 20.51
C ALA A 78 12.72 -5.09 20.75
N THR A 79 12.25 -5.28 21.99
CA THR A 79 10.83 -5.10 22.35
C THR A 79 10.36 -3.69 22.00
N GLY A 80 11.11 -2.65 22.36
CA GLY A 80 10.80 -1.26 22.05
C GLY A 80 10.71 -1.01 20.55
N PHE A 81 11.67 -1.51 19.76
CA PHE A 81 11.66 -1.37 18.32
C PHE A 81 10.49 -2.12 17.68
N PHE A 82 10.22 -3.36 18.06
CA PHE A 82 9.08 -4.14 17.53
C PHE A 82 7.71 -3.55 17.88
N LEU A 83 7.59 -2.84 19.01
CA LEU A 83 6.34 -2.16 19.41
C LEU A 83 6.22 -0.76 18.81
N SER A 84 7.31 -0.17 18.30
CA SER A 84 7.29 1.18 17.74
C SER A 84 6.32 1.37 16.58
N PRO A 85 6.08 0.40 15.65
CA PRO A 85 5.05 0.52 14.63
C PRO A 85 3.65 0.75 15.18
N VAL A 86 3.29 0.06 16.26
CA VAL A 86 1.99 0.23 16.93
C VAL A 86 1.89 1.63 17.55
N ALA A 87 2.94 2.09 18.25
CA ALA A 87 2.97 3.42 18.84
C ALA A 87 2.86 4.54 17.79
N PHE A 88 3.60 4.40 16.67
CA PHE A 88 3.49 5.33 15.56
C PHE A 88 2.12 5.29 14.88
N ALA A 89 1.53 4.10 14.68
CA ALA A 89 0.20 3.97 14.11
C ALA A 89 -0.86 4.66 14.98
N MET A 90 -0.77 4.52 16.29
CA MET A 90 -1.64 5.25 17.22
C MET A 90 -1.47 6.77 17.08
N ARG A 91 -0.23 7.25 16.99
CA ARG A 91 0.06 8.67 16.82
C ARG A 91 -0.44 9.23 15.50
N VAL A 92 -0.19 8.53 14.39
CA VAL A 92 -0.71 8.91 13.06
C VAL A 92 -2.24 8.88 13.07
N GLY A 93 -2.83 7.83 13.65
CA GLY A 93 -4.27 7.65 13.76
C GLY A 93 -4.99 8.76 14.53
N GLN A 94 -4.35 9.36 15.55
CA GLN A 94 -4.93 10.48 16.30
C GLN A 94 -5.18 11.71 15.42
N GLY A 95 -4.30 12.00 14.47
CA GLY A 95 -4.42 13.16 13.56
C GLY A 95 -5.23 12.87 12.29
N LEU A 96 -5.41 11.62 11.92
CA LEU A 96 -5.97 11.23 10.63
C LEU A 96 -7.44 11.67 10.41
N PRO A 97 -8.36 11.54 11.40
CA PRO A 97 -9.73 12.04 11.26
C PRO A 97 -9.80 13.52 10.95
N ALA A 98 -9.02 14.35 11.65
CA ALA A 98 -8.99 15.80 11.42
C ALA A 98 -8.42 16.16 10.04
N LYS A 99 -7.39 15.45 9.58
CA LYS A 99 -6.84 15.65 8.21
C LYS A 99 -7.87 15.33 7.13
N LEU A 100 -8.59 14.23 7.26
CA LEU A 100 -9.65 13.84 6.31
C LEU A 100 -10.80 14.83 6.34
N GLN A 101 -11.22 15.26 7.53
CA GLN A 101 -12.27 16.27 7.68
C GLN A 101 -11.88 17.60 7.02
N SER A 102 -10.66 18.08 7.26
CA SER A 102 -10.19 19.34 6.69
C SER A 102 -10.07 19.32 5.17
N ALA A 103 -9.60 18.18 4.60
CA ALA A 103 -9.36 18.09 3.16
C ALA A 103 -10.64 17.86 2.35
N PHE A 104 -11.64 17.18 2.92
CA PHE A 104 -12.81 16.72 2.18
C PHE A 104 -14.14 17.18 2.75
N ASP A 105 -14.13 18.09 3.73
CA ASP A 105 -15.33 18.59 4.42
C ASP A 105 -16.27 17.44 4.86
N THR A 106 -15.67 16.42 5.48
CA THR A 106 -16.38 15.21 5.89
C THR A 106 -16.33 15.06 7.41
N LYS A 107 -17.45 14.59 7.99
CA LYS A 107 -17.45 14.20 9.39
C LYS A 107 -17.06 12.74 9.50
N PRO A 108 -15.89 12.40 10.10
CA PRO A 108 -15.45 11.03 10.23
C PRO A 108 -16.47 10.14 10.94
N SER A 109 -16.62 8.90 10.46
CA SER A 109 -17.57 7.93 11.02
C SER A 109 -17.16 7.41 12.39
N SER A 110 -15.87 7.46 12.71
CA SER A 110 -15.28 7.00 13.97
C SER A 110 -14.06 7.82 14.34
N SER A 111 -13.84 8.05 15.63
CA SER A 111 -12.60 8.61 16.15
C SER A 111 -11.53 7.52 16.41
N ARG A 112 -11.91 6.25 16.47
CA ARG A 112 -10.99 5.13 16.70
C ARG A 112 -10.44 4.64 15.36
N VAL A 113 -9.19 4.96 15.08
CA VAL A 113 -8.48 4.57 13.86
C VAL A 113 -7.73 3.26 14.03
N VAL A 114 -7.06 3.07 15.17
CA VAL A 114 -6.32 1.85 15.50
C VAL A 114 -7.02 1.15 16.69
N ASP A 115 -7.38 -0.10 16.53
CA ASP A 115 -7.91 -0.96 17.59
C ASP A 115 -6.84 -2.00 17.96
N LEU A 116 -6.27 -1.87 19.17
CA LEU A 116 -5.23 -2.77 19.67
C LEU A 116 -5.70 -4.22 19.79
N ARG A 117 -7.01 -4.47 19.94
CA ARG A 117 -7.55 -5.83 20.00
C ARG A 117 -7.44 -6.52 18.64
N ARG A 118 -7.58 -5.78 17.54
CA ARG A 118 -7.49 -6.33 16.19
C ARG A 118 -6.08 -6.80 15.83
N LEU A 119 -5.05 -6.26 16.47
CA LEU A 119 -3.67 -6.72 16.27
C LEU A 119 -3.50 -8.22 16.58
N TRP A 120 -4.35 -8.79 17.42
CA TRP A 120 -4.30 -10.19 17.86
C TRP A 120 -5.30 -11.09 17.15
N VAL A 121 -6.02 -10.57 16.14
CA VAL A 121 -6.97 -11.36 15.35
C VAL A 121 -6.20 -12.13 14.26
N PRO A 122 -6.34 -13.46 14.21
CA PRO A 122 -5.71 -14.25 13.15
C PRO A 122 -6.32 -13.97 11.77
N LEU A 123 -5.55 -14.15 10.71
CA LEU A 123 -6.01 -14.10 9.33
C LEU A 123 -6.75 -15.39 8.94
N PRO A 124 -7.74 -15.34 8.04
CA PRO A 124 -8.30 -14.14 7.41
C PRO A 124 -9.21 -13.34 8.36
N ALA A 125 -9.05 -12.02 8.35
CA ALA A 125 -9.79 -11.11 9.24
C ALA A 125 -11.14 -10.67 8.68
N VAL A 126 -11.48 -11.09 7.47
CA VAL A 126 -12.63 -10.62 6.68
C VAL A 126 -13.43 -11.81 6.16
N GLN A 127 -14.76 -11.68 6.21
CA GLN A 127 -15.66 -12.68 5.60
C GLN A 127 -15.60 -12.56 4.06
N PRO A 128 -15.47 -13.68 3.33
CA PRO A 128 -15.45 -13.66 1.89
C PRO A 128 -16.82 -13.28 1.32
N VAL A 129 -16.82 -12.40 0.34
CA VAL A 129 -18.02 -12.08 -0.46
C VAL A 129 -18.03 -12.88 -1.76
N ARG A 130 -19.13 -12.83 -2.49
CA ARG A 130 -19.26 -13.45 -3.81
C ARG A 130 -18.31 -12.78 -4.81
N VAL A 131 -17.49 -13.58 -5.50
CA VAL A 131 -16.58 -13.14 -6.56
C VAL A 131 -16.97 -13.80 -7.87
N LYS A 132 -16.97 -13.00 -8.96
CA LYS A 132 -17.17 -13.49 -10.32
C LYS A 132 -16.07 -12.95 -11.22
N THR A 133 -15.37 -13.83 -11.92
CA THR A 133 -14.36 -13.43 -12.91
C THR A 133 -15.00 -13.16 -14.25
N HIS A 134 -14.67 -12.02 -14.86
CA HIS A 134 -15.12 -11.63 -16.20
C HIS A 134 -13.91 -11.36 -17.10
N THR A 135 -14.04 -11.68 -18.40
CA THR A 135 -13.13 -11.19 -19.43
C THR A 135 -13.69 -9.85 -19.90
N PHE A 136 -12.90 -8.78 -19.84
CA PHE A 136 -13.34 -7.43 -20.17
C PHE A 136 -12.79 -6.92 -21.52
N THR A 137 -11.85 -7.66 -22.11
CA THR A 137 -11.25 -7.30 -23.40
C THR A 137 -12.05 -7.86 -24.58
N PRO A 138 -12.10 -7.16 -25.74
CA PRO A 138 -12.61 -7.70 -26.99
C PRO A 138 -11.82 -8.95 -27.42
N ILE A 139 -12.44 -9.76 -28.31
CA ILE A 139 -11.86 -11.03 -28.76
C ILE A 139 -10.58 -10.84 -29.58
N ASP A 140 -10.44 -9.70 -30.24
CA ASP A 140 -9.28 -9.29 -31.05
C ASP A 140 -8.22 -8.52 -30.26
N TRP A 141 -8.42 -8.34 -28.94
CA TRP A 141 -7.41 -7.70 -28.09
C TRP A 141 -6.17 -8.59 -27.98
N PRO A 142 -4.95 -8.01 -27.84
CA PRO A 142 -3.71 -8.79 -27.80
C PRO A 142 -3.65 -9.87 -26.72
N GLU A 143 -4.39 -9.71 -25.62
CA GLU A 143 -4.54 -10.70 -24.55
C GLU A 143 -5.96 -10.67 -23.96
N ALA A 144 -6.50 -11.84 -23.61
CA ALA A 144 -7.78 -11.95 -22.90
C ALA A 144 -7.62 -11.56 -21.41
N LEU A 145 -7.73 -10.27 -21.14
CA LEU A 145 -7.59 -9.75 -19.77
C LEU A 145 -8.86 -9.96 -18.96
N LYS A 146 -8.68 -10.23 -17.68
CA LYS A 146 -9.75 -10.55 -16.74
C LYS A 146 -9.81 -9.55 -15.60
N LEU A 147 -11.00 -9.39 -15.05
CA LEU A 147 -11.24 -8.76 -13.76
C LEU A 147 -11.99 -9.70 -12.83
N ASP A 148 -11.67 -9.62 -11.54
CA ASP A 148 -12.44 -10.26 -10.48
C ASP A 148 -13.37 -9.22 -9.86
N PHE A 149 -14.68 -9.50 -9.99
CA PHE A 149 -15.72 -8.62 -9.49
C PHE A 149 -16.22 -9.14 -8.14
N TYR A 150 -15.95 -8.38 -7.07
CA TYR A 150 -16.41 -8.61 -5.69
C TYR A 150 -17.69 -7.81 -5.50
N ALA A 151 -18.81 -8.51 -5.44
CA ALA A 151 -20.11 -7.87 -5.33
C ALA A 151 -20.45 -7.55 -3.88
N THR A 152 -20.87 -6.31 -3.61
CA THR A 152 -21.55 -5.96 -2.37
C THR A 152 -23.02 -6.34 -2.42
N GLU A 153 -23.66 -6.45 -1.26
CA GLU A 153 -25.11 -6.70 -1.15
C GLU A 153 -25.98 -5.46 -1.49
N GLN A 154 -25.37 -4.29 -1.64
CA GLN A 154 -26.07 -3.03 -1.89
C GLN A 154 -26.22 -2.76 -3.40
N PRO A 155 -27.46 -2.84 -3.96
CA PRO A 155 -27.70 -2.50 -5.37
C PRO A 155 -27.36 -1.04 -5.66
N GLY A 156 -26.75 -0.79 -6.83
CA GLY A 156 -26.37 0.55 -7.24
C GLY A 156 -25.25 1.16 -6.38
N ALA A 157 -24.44 0.32 -5.74
CA ALA A 157 -23.25 0.76 -5.02
C ALA A 157 -22.15 1.26 -5.98
N PRO A 158 -21.30 2.21 -5.52
CA PRO A 158 -20.12 2.63 -6.29
C PRO A 158 -19.13 1.49 -6.51
N VAL A 159 -18.18 1.70 -7.44
CA VAL A 159 -17.15 0.70 -7.77
C VAL A 159 -15.76 1.23 -7.46
N VAL A 160 -14.96 0.43 -6.76
CA VAL A 160 -13.53 0.63 -6.62
C VAL A 160 -12.81 -0.25 -7.66
N VAL A 161 -12.15 0.39 -8.62
CA VAL A 161 -11.31 -0.30 -9.61
C VAL A 161 -9.92 -0.44 -9.03
N VAL A 162 -9.51 -1.68 -8.72
CA VAL A 162 -8.23 -1.99 -8.08
C VAL A 162 -7.21 -2.39 -9.14
N VAL A 163 -6.10 -1.64 -9.20
CA VAL A 163 -4.98 -1.87 -10.10
C VAL A 163 -3.80 -2.39 -9.28
N HIS A 164 -3.37 -3.62 -9.59
CA HIS A 164 -2.33 -4.32 -8.81
C HIS A 164 -0.94 -3.72 -8.99
N GLY A 165 -0.05 -3.98 -8.02
CA GLY A 165 1.38 -3.68 -8.10
C GLY A 165 2.16 -4.77 -8.84
N GLY A 166 3.51 -4.66 -8.83
CA GLY A 166 4.39 -5.68 -9.42
C GLY A 166 5.38 -5.12 -10.44
N GLY A 167 5.80 -3.85 -10.29
CA GLY A 167 6.88 -3.26 -11.12
C GLY A 167 6.57 -3.26 -12.62
N TRP A 168 5.30 -3.28 -12.99
CA TRP A 168 4.79 -3.34 -14.37
C TRP A 168 5.07 -4.64 -15.13
N ASP A 169 5.94 -5.53 -14.61
CA ASP A 169 6.35 -6.78 -15.26
C ASP A 169 5.81 -8.04 -14.56
N SER A 170 5.06 -7.89 -13.50
CA SER A 170 4.51 -8.99 -12.68
C SER A 170 3.25 -8.59 -11.92
N GLY A 171 2.63 -9.55 -11.24
CA GLY A 171 1.39 -9.38 -10.50
C GLY A 171 0.15 -9.69 -11.32
N ASP A 172 -0.99 -9.71 -10.64
CA ASP A 172 -2.30 -9.95 -11.24
C ASP A 172 -3.44 -9.43 -10.34
N ARG A 173 -4.70 -9.60 -10.81
CA ARG A 173 -5.94 -9.22 -10.12
C ARG A 173 -6.15 -9.91 -8.76
N GLU A 174 -5.44 -11.01 -8.48
CA GLU A 174 -5.57 -11.78 -7.23
C GLU A 174 -4.72 -11.19 -6.09
N GLN A 175 -4.04 -10.05 -6.33
CA GLN A 175 -3.24 -9.39 -5.31
C GLN A 175 -4.12 -8.83 -4.19
N LEU A 176 -3.82 -9.21 -2.93
CA LEU A 176 -4.49 -8.75 -1.71
C LEU A 176 -6.03 -8.92 -1.74
N THR A 177 -6.50 -10.11 -2.08
CA THR A 177 -7.92 -10.45 -2.16
C THR A 177 -8.68 -10.17 -0.86
N GLU A 178 -8.04 -10.30 0.32
CA GLU A 178 -8.67 -9.98 1.61
C GLU A 178 -9.07 -8.51 1.71
N PHE A 179 -8.25 -7.60 1.18
CA PHE A 179 -8.59 -6.17 1.12
C PHE A 179 -9.80 -5.91 0.20
N ASN A 180 -9.87 -6.63 -0.92
CA ASN A 180 -10.99 -6.52 -1.86
C ASN A 180 -12.29 -7.06 -1.23
N HIS A 181 -12.23 -8.19 -0.52
CA HIS A 181 -13.37 -8.70 0.25
C HIS A 181 -13.82 -7.72 1.34
N TRP A 182 -12.87 -7.11 2.04
CA TRP A 182 -13.16 -6.10 3.05
C TRP A 182 -13.89 -4.89 2.44
N LEU A 183 -13.41 -4.33 1.32
CA LEU A 183 -14.08 -3.22 0.62
C LEU A 183 -15.51 -3.58 0.21
N ALA A 184 -15.73 -4.80 -0.28
CA ALA A 184 -17.06 -5.26 -0.67
C ALA A 184 -17.98 -5.40 0.55
N GLY A 185 -17.47 -5.85 1.69
CA GLY A 185 -18.17 -5.86 2.98
C GLY A 185 -18.51 -4.47 3.51
N GLU A 186 -17.71 -3.44 3.19
CA GLU A 186 -17.97 -2.03 3.51
C GLU A 186 -19.03 -1.39 2.60
N GLY A 187 -19.55 -2.12 1.61
CA GLY A 187 -20.65 -1.66 0.74
C GLY A 187 -20.20 -1.08 -0.61
N TYR A 188 -18.99 -1.38 -1.05
CA TYR A 188 -18.48 -0.99 -2.37
C TYR A 188 -18.33 -2.22 -3.26
N ASN A 189 -18.74 -2.13 -4.53
CA ASN A 189 -18.31 -3.14 -5.48
C ASN A 189 -16.82 -2.97 -5.77
N VAL A 190 -16.09 -4.08 -5.98
CA VAL A 190 -14.67 -4.02 -6.31
C VAL A 190 -14.44 -4.74 -7.63
N ALA A 191 -13.75 -4.06 -8.55
CA ALA A 191 -13.26 -4.64 -9.79
C ALA A 191 -11.73 -4.67 -9.75
N ALA A 192 -11.15 -5.81 -9.35
CA ALA A 192 -9.71 -6.02 -9.40
C ALA A 192 -9.32 -6.46 -10.81
N ILE A 193 -8.53 -5.65 -11.51
CA ILE A 193 -8.21 -5.85 -12.93
C ILE A 193 -6.82 -6.42 -13.12
N SER A 194 -6.64 -7.27 -14.15
CA SER A 194 -5.34 -7.55 -14.75
C SER A 194 -5.08 -6.55 -15.88
N TYR A 195 -3.81 -6.30 -16.17
CA TYR A 195 -3.37 -5.49 -17.31
C TYR A 195 -2.17 -6.17 -17.99
N ARG A 196 -1.89 -5.82 -19.24
CA ARG A 196 -0.76 -6.35 -20.01
C ARG A 196 0.57 -5.94 -19.37
N LEU A 197 1.52 -6.88 -19.28
CA LEU A 197 2.78 -6.71 -18.56
C LEU A 197 3.95 -6.39 -19.51
N ALA A 198 4.86 -5.52 -19.06
CA ALA A 198 6.16 -5.30 -19.68
C ALA A 198 7.07 -6.55 -19.44
N PRO A 199 8.08 -6.80 -20.25
CA PRO A 199 8.50 -6.03 -21.43
C PRO A 199 7.69 -6.34 -22.68
N LYS A 200 6.81 -7.36 -22.68
CA LYS A 200 6.03 -7.74 -23.86
C LYS A 200 5.13 -6.60 -24.32
N TYR A 201 4.58 -5.87 -23.36
CA TYR A 201 3.72 -4.72 -23.60
C TYR A 201 4.21 -3.54 -22.76
N PRO A 202 5.07 -2.66 -23.31
CA PRO A 202 5.50 -1.45 -22.64
C PRO A 202 4.36 -0.44 -22.50
N TRP A 203 4.58 0.64 -21.79
CA TRP A 203 3.66 1.77 -21.73
C TRP A 203 3.36 2.30 -23.16
N PRO A 204 2.07 2.62 -23.49
CA PRO A 204 0.94 2.87 -22.60
C PRO A 204 -0.05 1.69 -22.43
N ALA A 205 0.32 0.44 -22.72
CA ALA A 205 -0.59 -0.71 -22.72
C ALA A 205 -1.40 -0.82 -21.42
N GLN A 206 -0.79 -0.59 -20.25
CA GLN A 206 -1.43 -0.71 -18.94
C GLN A 206 -2.52 0.36 -18.73
N ARG A 207 -2.29 1.57 -19.26
CA ARG A 207 -3.27 2.65 -19.25
C ARG A 207 -4.47 2.31 -20.13
N GLU A 208 -4.23 1.81 -21.34
CA GLU A 208 -5.26 1.39 -22.30
C GLU A 208 -6.15 0.30 -21.70
N ASP A 209 -5.54 -0.71 -21.08
CA ASP A 209 -6.25 -1.82 -20.44
C ASP A 209 -7.11 -1.35 -19.26
N THR A 210 -6.59 -0.39 -18.48
CA THR A 210 -7.35 0.18 -17.36
C THR A 210 -8.54 1.00 -17.83
N LEU A 211 -8.38 1.79 -18.89
CA LEU A 211 -9.48 2.53 -19.52
C LEU A 211 -10.53 1.57 -20.10
N LEU A 212 -10.09 0.51 -20.78
CA LEU A 212 -10.98 -0.51 -21.30
C LEU A 212 -11.79 -1.22 -20.21
N ALA A 213 -11.18 -1.49 -19.06
CA ALA A 213 -11.89 -2.05 -17.90
C ALA A 213 -12.96 -1.08 -17.36
N ILE A 214 -12.68 0.22 -17.31
CA ILE A 214 -13.65 1.25 -16.93
C ILE A 214 -14.81 1.30 -17.91
N ASP A 215 -14.55 1.27 -19.22
CA ASP A 215 -15.56 1.29 -20.26
C ASP A 215 -16.43 0.01 -20.20
N TRP A 216 -15.81 -1.14 -19.96
CA TRP A 216 -16.51 -2.41 -19.78
C TRP A 216 -17.45 -2.37 -18.56
N LEU A 217 -17.00 -1.84 -17.41
CA LEU A 217 -17.83 -1.66 -16.22
C LEU A 217 -19.04 -0.75 -16.50
N LYS A 218 -18.85 0.34 -17.23
CA LYS A 218 -19.93 1.25 -17.63
C LYS A 218 -20.93 0.56 -18.54
N ALA A 219 -20.46 -0.18 -19.53
CA ALA A 219 -21.31 -0.91 -20.49
C ALA A 219 -22.14 -2.02 -19.82
N ASN A 220 -21.60 -2.63 -18.75
CA ASN A 220 -22.25 -3.74 -18.03
C ASN A 220 -22.88 -3.29 -16.69
N ALA A 221 -23.04 -1.98 -16.46
CA ALA A 221 -23.50 -1.45 -15.18
C ALA A 221 -24.87 -2.00 -14.74
N SER A 222 -25.79 -2.17 -15.66
CA SER A 222 -27.11 -2.73 -15.38
C SER A 222 -27.06 -4.21 -14.98
N GLU A 223 -26.28 -5.03 -15.69
CA GLU A 223 -26.11 -6.46 -15.39
C GLU A 223 -25.41 -6.67 -14.05
N LEU A 224 -24.41 -5.83 -13.74
CA LEU A 224 -23.64 -5.89 -12.49
C LEU A 224 -24.35 -5.21 -11.33
N HIS A 225 -25.48 -4.54 -11.56
CA HIS A 225 -26.23 -3.75 -10.55
C HIS A 225 -25.38 -2.71 -9.85
N ILE A 226 -24.48 -2.02 -10.57
CA ILE A 226 -23.55 -1.00 -10.06
C ILE A 226 -23.96 0.42 -10.46
N ASP A 227 -23.45 1.40 -9.72
CA ASP A 227 -23.46 2.80 -10.15
C ASP A 227 -22.10 3.15 -10.79
N ALA A 228 -22.03 2.99 -12.10
CA ALA A 228 -20.82 3.29 -12.88
C ALA A 228 -20.55 4.80 -13.07
N THR A 229 -21.36 5.68 -12.47
CA THR A 229 -21.08 7.12 -12.39
C THR A 229 -20.27 7.50 -11.15
N ARG A 230 -20.01 6.52 -10.28
CA ARG A 230 -19.24 6.67 -9.04
C ARG A 230 -18.13 5.61 -8.97
N LEU A 231 -17.06 5.85 -9.74
CA LEU A 231 -15.87 5.02 -9.77
C LEU A 231 -14.76 5.65 -8.92
N VAL A 232 -14.00 4.83 -8.21
CA VAL A 232 -12.75 5.26 -7.56
C VAL A 232 -11.64 4.36 -8.05
N LEU A 233 -10.55 4.94 -8.53
CA LEU A 233 -9.37 4.18 -8.90
C LEU A 233 -8.50 3.98 -7.65
N MET A 234 -8.09 2.76 -7.40
CA MET A 234 -7.19 2.42 -6.30
C MET A 234 -6.02 1.61 -6.84
N GLY A 235 -4.82 2.11 -6.64
CA GLY A 235 -3.62 1.43 -7.10
C GLY A 235 -2.56 1.24 -6.02
N ARG A 236 -1.75 0.19 -6.19
CA ARG A 236 -0.62 -0.16 -5.33
C ARG A 236 0.67 -0.15 -6.14
N SER A 237 1.72 0.54 -5.68
CA SER A 237 3.02 0.52 -6.35
C SER A 237 2.93 0.92 -7.83
N ALA A 238 3.33 0.05 -8.75
CA ALA A 238 3.13 0.22 -10.19
C ALA A 238 1.67 0.50 -10.56
N GLY A 239 0.72 -0.18 -9.91
CA GLY A 239 -0.71 0.07 -10.10
C GLY A 239 -1.16 1.46 -9.65
N ALA A 240 -0.52 2.04 -8.63
CA ALA A 240 -0.80 3.42 -8.22
C ALA A 240 -0.33 4.43 -9.27
N GLN A 241 0.79 4.17 -9.93
CA GLN A 241 1.24 4.96 -11.07
C GLN A 241 0.24 4.86 -12.23
N ILE A 242 -0.19 3.65 -12.62
CA ILE A 242 -1.16 3.43 -13.70
C ILE A 242 -2.49 4.12 -13.37
N ALA A 243 -3.05 3.85 -12.20
CA ALA A 243 -4.32 4.42 -11.75
C ALA A 243 -4.29 5.96 -11.74
N SER A 244 -3.19 6.56 -11.28
CA SER A 244 -3.03 8.01 -11.26
C SER A 244 -2.87 8.62 -12.66
N ALA A 245 -2.12 7.95 -13.55
CA ALA A 245 -1.98 8.38 -14.94
C ALA A 245 -3.32 8.30 -15.70
N VAL A 246 -4.19 7.33 -15.38
CA VAL A 246 -5.56 7.26 -15.91
C VAL A 246 -6.43 8.38 -15.31
N ALA A 247 -6.48 8.49 -13.97
CA ALA A 247 -7.36 9.44 -13.30
C ALA A 247 -7.07 10.91 -13.66
N TYR A 248 -5.80 11.25 -13.91
CA TYR A 248 -5.38 12.63 -14.16
C TYR A 248 -5.21 12.93 -15.66
N GLY A 249 -4.82 11.93 -16.45
CA GLY A 249 -4.53 12.09 -17.88
C GLY A 249 -5.70 11.84 -18.80
N ALA A 250 -6.77 11.22 -18.30
CA ALA A 250 -8.02 11.01 -19.03
C ALA A 250 -9.21 11.37 -18.11
N PRO A 251 -9.46 12.67 -17.86
CA PRO A 251 -10.51 13.09 -16.95
C PRO A 251 -11.86 12.53 -17.34
N ASP A 252 -12.48 11.81 -16.43
CA ASP A 252 -13.79 11.20 -16.58
C ASP A 252 -14.63 11.57 -15.34
N PRO A 253 -15.76 12.27 -15.50
CA PRO A 253 -16.58 12.69 -14.36
C PRO A 253 -17.13 11.54 -13.52
N ALA A 254 -17.11 10.31 -14.04
CA ALA A 254 -17.44 9.12 -13.28
C ALA A 254 -16.33 8.73 -12.30
N VAL A 255 -15.09 9.14 -12.54
CA VAL A 255 -13.95 8.90 -11.63
C VAL A 255 -13.97 9.94 -10.52
N ARG A 256 -14.52 9.56 -9.38
CA ARG A 256 -14.78 10.43 -8.22
C ARG A 256 -13.58 10.61 -7.30
N GLY A 257 -12.56 9.77 -7.41
CA GLY A 257 -11.38 9.84 -6.57
C GLY A 257 -10.28 8.87 -6.96
N LEU A 258 -9.07 9.12 -6.41
CA LEU A 258 -7.90 8.27 -6.55
C LEU A 258 -7.38 7.87 -5.15
N VAL A 259 -7.11 6.59 -4.95
CA VAL A 259 -6.32 6.08 -3.83
C VAL A 259 -4.99 5.56 -4.37
N GLY A 260 -3.90 6.20 -3.99
CA GLY A 260 -2.54 5.83 -4.38
C GLY A 260 -1.72 5.35 -3.19
N LEU A 261 -1.40 4.07 -3.15
CA LEU A 261 -0.59 3.47 -2.10
C LEU A 261 0.85 3.24 -2.60
N TYR A 262 1.81 3.88 -1.96
CA TYR A 262 3.26 3.74 -2.22
C TYR A 262 3.62 3.74 -3.72
N GLY A 263 3.04 4.64 -4.50
CA GLY A 263 3.20 4.71 -5.95
C GLY A 263 4.35 5.62 -6.41
N ALA A 264 4.69 5.47 -7.68
CA ALA A 264 5.65 6.30 -8.40
C ALA A 264 4.89 7.22 -9.38
N TYR A 265 4.98 8.55 -9.23
CA TYR A 265 4.08 9.47 -9.91
C TYR A 265 4.76 10.43 -10.90
N ASP A 266 6.10 10.35 -11.01
CA ASP A 266 6.93 11.13 -11.93
C ASP A 266 8.02 10.21 -12.49
N MET A 267 7.87 9.78 -13.74
CA MET A 267 8.75 8.78 -14.34
C MET A 267 10.15 9.33 -14.64
N ASN A 268 10.29 10.64 -14.91
CA ASN A 268 11.60 11.26 -15.04
C ASN A 268 12.35 11.22 -13.69
N PHE A 269 11.63 11.46 -12.59
CA PHE A 269 12.21 11.33 -11.26
C PHE A 269 12.54 9.86 -10.92
N VAL A 270 11.66 8.91 -11.27
CA VAL A 270 11.97 7.47 -11.14
C VAL A 270 13.29 7.14 -11.83
N TRP A 271 13.43 7.52 -13.10
CA TRP A 271 14.67 7.27 -13.85
C TRP A 271 15.90 7.88 -13.17
N SER A 272 15.80 9.12 -12.72
CA SER A 272 16.90 9.86 -12.12
C SER A 272 17.49 9.22 -10.85
N ILE A 273 16.70 8.40 -10.17
CA ILE A 273 17.09 7.69 -8.94
C ILE A 273 17.22 6.18 -9.13
N SER A 274 16.88 5.67 -10.32
CA SER A 274 16.93 4.23 -10.64
C SER A 274 18.36 3.70 -10.65
N ARG A 275 18.54 2.50 -10.10
CA ARG A 275 19.82 1.82 -9.99
C ARG A 275 19.73 0.35 -10.34
N PRO A 276 20.76 -0.23 -10.97
CA PRO A 276 20.77 -1.67 -11.28
C PRO A 276 20.98 -2.55 -10.03
N ASP A 277 21.49 -1.97 -8.95
CA ASP A 277 21.84 -2.63 -7.69
C ASP A 277 20.83 -2.35 -6.55
N ASP A 278 19.73 -1.67 -6.83
CA ASP A 278 18.64 -1.52 -5.85
C ASP A 278 17.79 -2.81 -5.72
N VAL A 279 16.88 -2.82 -4.75
CA VAL A 279 16.10 -4.02 -4.40
C VAL A 279 15.31 -4.60 -5.58
N LEU A 280 14.86 -3.75 -6.51
CA LEU A 280 14.04 -4.12 -7.67
C LEU A 280 14.81 -4.19 -8.99
N ASN A 281 16.09 -3.78 -9.02
CA ASN A 281 16.76 -3.44 -10.27
C ASN A 281 15.91 -2.46 -11.10
N SER A 282 15.64 -1.30 -10.51
CA SER A 282 14.71 -0.32 -11.08
C SER A 282 15.13 0.18 -12.47
N THR A 283 16.44 0.21 -12.78
CA THR A 283 16.93 0.50 -14.14
C THR A 283 16.40 -0.51 -15.16
N LYS A 284 16.39 -1.82 -14.82
CA LYS A 284 15.82 -2.86 -15.68
C LYS A 284 14.32 -2.65 -15.87
N LEU A 285 13.57 -2.40 -14.80
CA LEU A 285 12.13 -2.16 -14.88
C LEU A 285 11.80 -0.96 -15.78
N MET A 286 12.53 0.14 -15.63
CA MET A 286 12.33 1.33 -16.46
C MET A 286 12.66 1.07 -17.93
N ASN A 287 13.74 0.31 -18.22
CA ASN A 287 14.07 -0.11 -19.58
C ASN A 287 12.95 -0.94 -20.22
N GLN A 288 12.37 -1.85 -19.45
CA GLN A 288 11.27 -2.70 -19.92
C GLN A 288 9.95 -1.93 -20.12
N TYR A 289 9.71 -0.92 -19.30
CA TYR A 289 8.43 -0.21 -19.23
C TYR A 289 8.36 1.01 -20.13
N LEU A 290 9.45 1.79 -20.24
CA LEU A 290 9.52 3.08 -20.94
C LEU A 290 10.63 3.15 -22.02
N ASP A 291 11.17 2.01 -22.42
CA ASP A 291 12.21 1.93 -23.45
C ASP A 291 13.49 2.72 -23.10
N GLY A 292 13.95 2.55 -21.86
CA GLY A 292 15.23 3.08 -21.37
C GLY A 292 15.20 4.50 -20.83
N ALA A 293 16.31 5.20 -20.91
CA ALA A 293 16.48 6.57 -20.43
C ALA A 293 15.55 7.55 -21.17
N PRO A 294 15.10 8.64 -20.49
CA PRO A 294 14.32 9.66 -21.18
C PRO A 294 15.16 10.32 -22.28
N THR A 295 14.62 10.30 -23.49
CA THR A 295 15.16 10.88 -24.70
C THR A 295 14.04 11.61 -25.45
N PRO A 296 14.33 12.48 -26.42
CA PRO A 296 13.27 13.08 -27.23
C PRO A 296 12.34 12.07 -27.90
N ALA A 297 12.82 10.84 -28.18
CA ALA A 297 12.04 9.80 -28.83
C ALA A 297 10.99 9.15 -27.93
N ASN A 298 11.26 8.99 -26.62
CA ASN A 298 10.37 8.37 -25.65
C ASN A 298 9.82 9.34 -24.58
N GLN A 299 10.11 10.65 -24.66
CA GLN A 299 9.67 11.66 -23.68
C GLN A 299 8.13 11.68 -23.55
N THR A 300 7.40 11.51 -24.63
CA THR A 300 5.92 11.44 -24.61
C THR A 300 5.43 10.28 -23.73
N ALA A 301 6.11 9.12 -23.76
CA ALA A 301 5.78 7.99 -22.88
C ALA A 301 6.05 8.36 -21.41
N TYR A 302 7.19 8.97 -21.10
CA TYR A 302 7.52 9.46 -19.75
C TYR A 302 6.49 10.46 -19.24
N ASP A 303 6.12 11.45 -20.07
CA ASP A 303 5.16 12.49 -19.69
C ASP A 303 3.76 11.91 -19.48
N SER A 304 3.31 11.02 -20.39
CA SER A 304 2.00 10.37 -20.30
C SER A 304 1.92 9.29 -19.22
N ALA A 305 3.04 8.84 -18.67
CA ALA A 305 3.11 7.96 -17.51
C ALA A 305 3.28 8.73 -16.17
N SER A 306 3.52 10.05 -16.22
CA SER A 306 3.82 10.90 -15.06
C SER A 306 2.60 11.69 -14.60
N ALA A 307 1.81 11.12 -13.69
CA ALA A 307 0.61 11.76 -13.14
C ALA A 307 0.90 13.16 -12.54
N GLN A 308 2.07 13.35 -11.94
CA GLN A 308 2.48 14.64 -11.36
C GLN A 308 2.41 15.80 -12.36
N GLY A 309 2.78 15.58 -13.63
CA GLY A 309 2.70 16.57 -14.71
C GLY A 309 1.29 16.84 -15.20
N MET A 310 0.33 15.97 -14.86
CA MET A 310 -1.07 16.05 -15.33
C MET A 310 -2.00 16.71 -14.32
N VAL A 311 -1.53 17.05 -13.12
CA VAL A 311 -2.37 17.71 -12.10
C VAL A 311 -2.90 19.04 -12.60
N ARG A 312 -4.24 19.20 -12.59
CA ARG A 312 -4.98 20.40 -13.04
C ARG A 312 -6.04 20.76 -12.01
N SER A 313 -6.07 22.03 -11.63
CA SER A 313 -7.13 22.57 -10.76
C SER A 313 -8.51 22.34 -11.38
N GLY A 314 -9.47 21.90 -10.59
CA GLY A 314 -10.86 21.65 -11.02
C GLY A 314 -11.08 20.43 -11.93
N GLN A 315 -10.03 19.73 -12.35
CA GLN A 315 -10.13 18.53 -13.20
C GLN A 315 -9.57 17.26 -12.51
N THR A 316 -8.48 17.42 -11.76
CA THR A 316 -7.89 16.31 -11.00
C THR A 316 -8.84 15.90 -9.87
N PRO A 317 -9.24 14.62 -9.77
CA PRO A 317 -10.15 14.18 -8.73
C PRO A 317 -9.51 14.25 -7.33
N PRO A 318 -10.31 14.32 -6.27
CA PRO A 318 -9.85 14.15 -4.89
C PRO A 318 -8.95 12.94 -4.73
N THR A 319 -7.88 13.07 -3.94
CA THR A 319 -6.83 12.06 -3.88
C THR A 319 -6.44 11.70 -2.45
N LEU A 320 -6.35 10.40 -2.17
CA LEU A 320 -5.75 9.85 -0.95
C LEU A 320 -4.40 9.21 -1.30
N LEU A 321 -3.33 9.67 -0.67
CA LEU A 321 -1.98 9.10 -0.80
C LEU A 321 -1.52 8.54 0.53
N MET A 322 -0.94 7.34 0.53
CA MET A 322 -0.31 6.76 1.71
C MET A 322 1.05 6.16 1.35
N HIS A 323 2.08 6.39 2.16
CA HIS A 323 3.43 5.91 1.89
C HIS A 323 4.23 5.65 3.17
N GLY A 324 5.01 4.58 3.17
CA GLY A 324 5.94 4.27 4.26
C GLY A 324 7.27 5.03 4.10
N THR A 325 7.80 5.60 5.20
CA THR A 325 9.06 6.37 5.11
C THR A 325 10.29 5.49 4.94
N VAL A 326 10.19 4.21 5.32
CA VAL A 326 11.28 3.21 5.23
C VAL A 326 11.16 2.36 3.95
N ASP A 327 10.26 2.74 3.05
CA ASP A 327 10.09 2.05 1.76
C ASP A 327 11.38 2.11 0.93
N SER A 328 11.89 0.93 0.57
CA SER A 328 13.10 0.73 -0.23
C SER A 328 12.81 0.32 -1.67
N LEU A 329 11.55 0.02 -2.00
CA LEU A 329 11.13 -0.35 -3.36
C LEU A 329 10.67 0.87 -4.15
N CYS A 330 9.92 1.75 -3.47
CA CYS A 330 9.48 3.01 -4.03
C CYS A 330 9.73 4.12 -3.00
N TRP A 331 10.59 5.05 -3.32
CA TRP A 331 10.99 6.07 -2.35
C TRP A 331 9.83 6.99 -2.00
N VAL A 332 9.60 7.22 -0.72
CA VAL A 332 8.53 8.09 -0.16
C VAL A 332 8.45 9.48 -0.82
N LYS A 333 9.57 9.97 -1.37
CA LYS A 333 9.64 11.24 -2.14
C LYS A 333 8.66 11.32 -3.31
N HIS A 334 8.29 10.18 -3.90
CA HIS A 334 7.28 10.16 -4.98
C HIS A 334 5.93 10.70 -4.51
N SER A 335 5.44 10.22 -3.36
CA SER A 335 4.17 10.71 -2.80
C SER A 335 4.28 12.12 -2.23
N GLN A 336 5.41 12.49 -1.63
CA GLN A 336 5.66 13.86 -1.15
C GLN A 336 5.57 14.87 -2.30
N ARG A 337 6.29 14.61 -3.41
CA ARG A 337 6.27 15.48 -4.60
C ARG A 337 4.88 15.58 -5.24
N LEU A 338 4.12 14.49 -5.29
CA LEU A 338 2.76 14.55 -5.81
C LEU A 338 1.85 15.34 -4.87
N ALA A 339 1.95 15.16 -3.55
CA ALA A 339 1.19 15.92 -2.58
C ALA A 339 1.46 17.42 -2.69
N GLU A 340 2.74 17.84 -2.77
CA GLU A 340 3.13 19.23 -3.02
C GLU A 340 2.51 19.79 -4.32
N ARG A 341 2.43 18.97 -5.35
CA ARG A 341 1.83 19.37 -6.63
C ARG A 341 0.31 19.51 -6.54
N LEU A 342 -0.37 18.64 -5.78
CA LEU A 342 -1.80 18.71 -5.50
C LEU A 342 -2.12 19.94 -4.66
N ASP A 343 -1.31 20.25 -3.63
CA ASP A 343 -1.41 21.47 -2.83
C ASP A 343 -1.32 22.72 -3.72
N ALA A 344 -0.28 22.80 -4.55
CA ALA A 344 -0.05 23.95 -5.43
C ALA A 344 -1.20 24.16 -6.46
N ALA A 345 -1.93 23.11 -6.80
CA ALA A 345 -3.06 23.17 -7.71
C ALA A 345 -4.42 23.33 -7.00
N GLY A 346 -4.45 23.36 -5.67
CA GLY A 346 -5.68 23.44 -4.87
C GLY A 346 -6.58 22.22 -5.02
N VAL A 347 -6.00 21.03 -5.30
CA VAL A 347 -6.76 19.78 -5.42
C VAL A 347 -6.99 19.19 -4.03
N PRO A 348 -8.24 18.88 -3.64
CA PRO A 348 -8.51 18.23 -2.36
C PRO A 348 -7.77 16.90 -2.24
N HIS A 349 -6.91 16.77 -1.25
CA HIS A 349 -6.17 15.53 -1.03
C HIS A 349 -5.75 15.33 0.43
N VAL A 350 -5.46 14.08 0.77
CA VAL A 350 -4.81 13.72 2.03
C VAL A 350 -3.57 12.90 1.72
N TYR A 351 -2.46 13.29 2.28
CA TYR A 351 -1.23 12.52 2.27
C TYR A 351 -0.89 12.05 3.69
N VAL A 352 -0.67 10.73 3.84
CA VAL A 352 -0.35 10.07 5.10
C VAL A 352 1.00 9.38 5.00
N GLU A 353 1.95 9.80 5.81
CA GLU A 353 3.23 9.10 6.00
C GLU A 353 3.13 8.12 7.17
N LEU A 354 3.69 6.93 6.97
CA LEU A 354 3.81 5.88 7.98
C LEU A 354 5.29 5.72 8.36
N PRO A 355 5.73 6.24 9.53
CA PRO A 355 7.17 6.38 9.85
C PRO A 355 7.98 5.08 9.91
N TRP A 356 7.33 3.94 10.11
CA TRP A 356 7.96 2.62 10.19
C TRP A 356 7.75 1.77 8.96
N ALA A 357 6.77 2.14 8.11
CA ALA A 357 6.24 1.24 7.11
C ALA A 357 7.19 1.10 5.92
N VAL A 358 7.31 -0.12 5.45
CA VAL A 358 7.93 -0.48 4.19
C VAL A 358 6.88 -0.60 3.09
N HIS A 359 7.28 -0.96 1.88
CA HIS A 359 6.37 -1.27 0.77
C HIS A 359 5.40 -2.39 1.14
N ALA A 360 4.13 -2.30 0.73
CA ALA A 360 3.04 -3.26 1.00
C ALA A 360 2.60 -3.32 2.48
N PHE A 361 2.63 -2.22 3.21
CA PHE A 361 2.16 -2.11 4.60
C PHE A 361 0.66 -2.39 4.78
N ASP A 362 -0.12 -2.38 3.71
CA ASP A 362 -1.56 -2.70 3.70
C ASP A 362 -1.85 -4.21 3.51
N TYR A 363 -0.80 -5.04 3.49
CA TYR A 363 -0.90 -6.49 3.32
C TYR A 363 -1.79 -7.18 4.35
N ASN A 364 -1.80 -6.71 5.59
CA ASN A 364 -2.57 -7.27 6.68
C ASN A 364 -3.50 -6.22 7.29
N LEU A 365 -4.80 -6.35 7.09
CA LEU A 365 -5.84 -5.44 7.58
C LEU A 365 -5.90 -5.29 9.11
N THR A 366 -5.36 -6.23 9.87
CA THR A 366 -5.33 -6.17 11.34
C THR A 366 -4.07 -5.55 11.88
N ALA A 367 -3.01 -5.45 11.07
CA ALA A 367 -1.72 -4.86 11.40
C ALA A 367 -1.77 -3.32 11.47
N PRO A 368 -0.75 -2.68 12.05
CA PRO A 368 -0.73 -1.22 12.19
C PRO A 368 -0.94 -0.45 10.89
N GLY A 369 -0.24 -0.83 9.82
CA GLY A 369 -0.36 -0.19 8.50
C GLY A 369 -1.71 -0.47 7.85
N GLY A 370 -2.18 -1.72 7.92
CA GLY A 370 -3.47 -2.13 7.37
C GLY A 370 -4.66 -1.45 8.03
N GLN A 371 -4.68 -1.30 9.36
CA GLN A 371 -5.76 -0.59 10.06
C GLN A 371 -5.85 0.88 9.67
N LEU A 372 -4.70 1.58 9.57
CA LEU A 372 -4.65 2.96 9.10
C LEU A 372 -5.13 3.09 7.66
N THR A 373 -4.70 2.16 6.78
CA THR A 373 -5.12 2.14 5.38
C THR A 373 -6.62 1.89 5.25
N ALA A 374 -7.13 0.88 5.94
CA ALA A 374 -8.56 0.58 5.93
C ALA A 374 -9.40 1.77 6.41
N TYR A 375 -8.98 2.42 7.51
CA TYR A 375 -9.66 3.62 8.00
C TYR A 375 -9.64 4.75 6.96
N ALA A 376 -8.47 5.11 6.46
CA ALA A 376 -8.32 6.23 5.52
C ALA A 376 -9.11 6.00 4.23
N VAL A 377 -9.04 4.78 3.66
CA VAL A 377 -9.77 4.40 2.45
C VAL A 377 -11.28 4.44 2.69
N ARG A 378 -11.79 3.89 3.78
CA ARG A 378 -13.23 3.93 4.11
C ARG A 378 -13.76 5.35 4.19
N GLU A 379 -13.11 6.22 4.96
CA GLU A 379 -13.57 7.61 5.12
C GLU A 379 -13.47 8.40 3.81
N PHE A 380 -12.42 8.17 3.03
CA PHE A 380 -12.25 8.76 1.71
C PHE A 380 -13.37 8.34 0.76
N LEU A 381 -13.62 7.04 0.63
CA LEU A 381 -14.67 6.48 -0.23
C LEU A 381 -16.06 6.99 0.19
N ALA A 382 -16.35 7.00 1.50
CA ALA A 382 -17.60 7.53 2.02
C ALA A 382 -17.84 9.01 1.66
N THR A 383 -16.76 9.75 1.40
CA THR A 383 -16.84 11.15 0.99
C THR A 383 -17.01 11.30 -0.52
N VAL A 384 -16.10 10.73 -1.32
CA VAL A 384 -16.07 10.95 -2.78
C VAL A 384 -17.19 10.21 -3.51
N CYS A 385 -17.77 9.17 -2.90
CA CYS A 385 -18.89 8.40 -3.44
C CYS A 385 -20.27 8.87 -2.93
N ARG A 386 -20.38 10.00 -2.23
CA ARG A 386 -21.70 10.57 -1.85
C ARG A 386 -22.54 10.83 -3.09
N ARG A 387 -23.86 10.58 -2.98
CA ARG A 387 -24.86 10.86 -4.04
C ARG A 387 -25.05 12.33 -4.25
#